data_be90c7a109a1f1d833fb0e5fc6b338e2
#
_entry.id   be90c7a109a1f1d833fb0e5fc6b338e2
#
_cell.length_a   1.000
_cell.length_b   1.000
_cell.length_c   1.000
_cell.angle_alpha   90.00
_cell.angle_beta   90.00
_cell.angle_gamma   90.00
#
_symmetry.space_group_name_H-M   'P 1'
#
loop_
_entity.id
_entity.type
_entity.pdbx_description
1 polymer ?
#
loop_
_entity_poly.entity_id
_entity_poly.type
_entity_poly.pdbx_seq_one_letter_code
_entity_poly.pdbx_strand_id
1 'polypeptide(L)'
;MTKKQKKMLYRIIAALALVLVLKLLPPLPASVELLLYCIPYLVVGWDVLRKALLGIKNRQPFDECFLMAVATVGAFALGDYVEGCAVIIFYQIGELFQGVAVGKSRRSISALMDIRPDYANIEGEGGKLEQVDPDEVEIGTIIVVQPGERVPIDGVIVEGASTLNTAALTGESLPRDVRSGDEVISGCVNMSGLLKVRTTKEFGESTVSKILDLVENSSMKKARAENFITRFARVYTPAVCYGALALAFIPPIVLLLMGQPARFGDWVYRALTFLVISCPCALVISIPLSFFGGIGGASACGILVKGSTYLEELADTRVVVFDKTGTLTQGTFKVVKVCPVEGGTEDSLVEAAALAESWSKHPISLSIKAAYGKDIDAARVTDVEELGGHGVTAKVDGKLVAAGNARLMAKLGLTVPDVPQTGTIVHVAIDGKYAGYLLISDVVKPHSAQAIKGLKQAGVRKTVMLTGDAEPVAKAVSAELGIDEYHAGLLPGDKVDQIEKLLAAKKPKEMLAFVGDGINDAPVLSRVDVGIAMGALGSDAAIEAADVVLMDDDPAKIALAMRIARRTKSIVYQNIVFALAIKAACLLLGALGIANMWVAIFADVGVMVLAVLNATRALYTKNLIQK
;
A
#
# COMPACT_ATOMS: atom_id res chain seq x y z
N MET A 1 25.29 -1.95 5.78
CA MET A 1 25.70 -3.37 5.60
C MET A 1 25.68 -4.07 6.94
N THR A 2 25.06 -5.26 7.00
CA THR A 2 25.05 -6.12 8.20
C THR A 2 26.43 -6.75 8.46
N LYS A 3 26.66 -7.26 9.69
CA LYS A 3 27.92 -8.00 10.02
C LYS A 3 28.18 -9.17 9.04
N LYS A 4 27.12 -9.87 8.61
CA LYS A 4 27.19 -10.98 7.65
C LYS A 4 27.65 -10.49 6.26
N GLN A 5 27.08 -9.38 5.77
CA GLN A 5 27.44 -8.77 4.48
C GLN A 5 28.88 -8.25 4.48
N LYS A 6 29.36 -7.64 5.58
CA LYS A 6 30.77 -7.23 5.71
C LYS A 6 31.72 -8.44 5.64
N LYS A 7 31.39 -9.54 6.34
CA LYS A 7 32.17 -10.77 6.29
C LYS A 7 32.26 -11.35 4.86
N MET A 8 31.13 -11.33 4.14
CA MET A 8 31.07 -11.79 2.74
C MET A 8 31.95 -10.91 1.83
N LEU A 9 31.88 -9.57 1.98
CA LEU A 9 32.73 -8.64 1.24
C LEU A 9 34.20 -8.90 1.45
N TYR A 10 34.66 -9.13 2.70
CA TYR A 10 36.06 -9.46 2.99
C TYR A 10 36.49 -10.77 2.34
N ARG A 11 35.62 -11.79 2.34
CA ARG A 11 35.93 -13.08 1.65
C ARG A 11 36.07 -12.91 0.14
N ILE A 12 35.20 -12.08 -0.49
CA ILE A 12 35.27 -11.77 -1.92
C ILE A 12 36.59 -11.04 -2.25
N ILE A 13 36.93 -10.01 -1.47
CA ILE A 13 38.19 -9.25 -1.68
C ILE A 13 39.40 -10.15 -1.50
N ALA A 14 39.42 -10.97 -0.47
CA ALA A 14 40.52 -11.92 -0.22
C ALA A 14 40.67 -12.95 -1.36
N ALA A 15 39.57 -13.53 -1.83
CA ALA A 15 39.58 -14.47 -2.95
C ALA A 15 40.05 -13.81 -4.26
N LEU A 16 39.58 -12.59 -4.54
CA LEU A 16 39.99 -11.84 -5.73
C LEU A 16 41.48 -11.52 -5.70
N ALA A 17 42.01 -11.07 -4.56
CA ALA A 17 43.42 -10.79 -4.38
C ALA A 17 44.26 -12.06 -4.57
N LEU A 18 43.83 -13.19 -4.00
CA LEU A 18 44.52 -14.48 -4.16
C LEU A 18 44.55 -14.93 -5.63
N VAL A 19 43.43 -14.88 -6.34
CA VAL A 19 43.36 -15.23 -7.77
C VAL A 19 44.26 -14.30 -8.60
N LEU A 20 44.30 -13.02 -8.31
CA LEU A 20 45.18 -12.06 -9.01
C LEU A 20 46.66 -12.38 -8.78
N VAL A 21 47.04 -12.67 -7.54
CA VAL A 21 48.43 -13.06 -7.20
C VAL A 21 48.80 -14.36 -7.91
N LEU A 22 47.94 -15.37 -7.87
CA LEU A 22 48.18 -16.66 -8.53
C LEU A 22 48.35 -16.50 -10.05
N LYS A 23 47.58 -15.61 -10.69
CA LYS A 23 47.68 -15.32 -12.13
C LYS A 23 49.00 -14.64 -12.51
N LEU A 24 49.68 -13.95 -11.59
CA LEU A 24 50.96 -13.28 -11.80
C LEU A 24 52.15 -14.21 -11.56
N LEU A 25 51.94 -15.40 -11.00
CA LEU A 25 53.01 -16.39 -10.82
C LEU A 25 53.42 -17.04 -12.15
N PRO A 26 54.67 -17.45 -12.29
CA PRO A 26 55.10 -18.24 -13.44
C PRO A 26 54.32 -19.55 -13.54
N PRO A 27 54.21 -20.16 -14.73
CA PRO A 27 53.47 -21.41 -14.92
C PRO A 27 53.99 -22.52 -13.98
N LEU A 28 53.06 -23.06 -13.20
CA LEU A 28 53.31 -24.11 -12.20
C LEU A 28 52.85 -25.47 -12.73
N PRO A 29 53.33 -26.59 -12.16
CA PRO A 29 52.79 -27.92 -12.47
C PRO A 29 51.28 -27.95 -12.20
N ALA A 30 50.49 -28.60 -13.09
CA ALA A 30 49.02 -28.60 -13.03
C ALA A 30 48.44 -29.04 -11.67
N SER A 31 49.09 -29.99 -10.98
CA SER A 31 48.67 -30.44 -9.66
C SER A 31 48.84 -29.38 -8.56
N VAL A 32 49.91 -28.58 -8.66
CA VAL A 32 50.19 -27.47 -7.72
C VAL A 32 49.24 -26.31 -8.01
N GLU A 33 49.03 -26.01 -9.28
CA GLU A 33 48.11 -24.98 -9.72
C GLU A 33 46.68 -25.29 -9.25
N LEU A 34 46.18 -26.51 -9.43
CA LEU A 34 44.90 -26.97 -8.90
C LEU A 34 44.76 -26.71 -7.39
N LEU A 35 45.77 -27.14 -6.60
CA LEU A 35 45.75 -26.98 -5.14
C LEU A 35 45.71 -25.51 -4.73
N LEU A 36 46.48 -24.66 -5.40
CA LEU A 36 46.54 -23.23 -5.11
C LEU A 36 45.22 -22.52 -5.45
N TYR A 37 44.59 -22.83 -6.59
CA TYR A 37 43.27 -22.24 -6.96
C TYR A 37 42.12 -22.81 -6.14
N CYS A 38 42.22 -24.00 -5.55
CA CYS A 38 41.24 -24.51 -4.59
C CYS A 38 41.12 -23.62 -3.35
N ILE A 39 42.19 -22.91 -2.93
CA ILE A 39 42.14 -22.03 -1.75
C ILE A 39 41.17 -20.87 -1.94
N PRO A 40 41.33 -19.96 -2.92
CA PRO A 40 40.36 -18.86 -3.14
C PRO A 40 38.96 -19.39 -3.48
N TYR A 41 38.86 -20.51 -4.21
CA TYR A 41 37.58 -21.13 -4.54
C TYR A 41 36.82 -21.56 -3.28
N LEU A 42 37.45 -22.24 -2.33
CA LEU A 42 36.84 -22.66 -1.06
C LEU A 42 36.57 -21.47 -0.12
N VAL A 43 37.45 -20.48 -0.09
CA VAL A 43 37.27 -19.28 0.74
C VAL A 43 35.96 -18.58 0.38
N VAL A 44 35.64 -18.45 -0.90
CA VAL A 44 34.44 -17.72 -1.34
C VAL A 44 33.24 -18.64 -1.63
N GLY A 45 33.49 -19.88 -2.10
CA GLY A 45 32.48 -20.82 -2.61
C GLY A 45 31.90 -21.80 -1.58
N TRP A 46 32.49 -21.92 -0.39
CA TRP A 46 32.09 -22.92 0.62
C TRP A 46 30.60 -22.91 0.90
N ASP A 47 29.99 -21.72 1.03
CA ASP A 47 28.57 -21.59 1.33
C ASP A 47 27.68 -22.10 0.18
N VAL A 48 28.09 -21.88 -1.07
CA VAL A 48 27.41 -22.34 -2.28
C VAL A 48 27.46 -23.86 -2.37
N LEU A 49 28.67 -24.44 -2.22
CA LEU A 49 28.87 -25.89 -2.23
C LEU A 49 28.05 -26.59 -1.14
N ARG A 50 28.06 -26.03 0.08
CA ARG A 50 27.28 -26.57 1.20
C ARG A 50 25.79 -26.52 0.91
N LYS A 51 25.27 -25.41 0.37
CA LYS A 51 23.85 -25.28 0.00
C LYS A 51 23.48 -26.27 -1.10
N ALA A 52 24.32 -26.43 -2.14
CA ALA A 52 24.10 -27.38 -3.22
C ALA A 52 24.00 -28.82 -2.68
N LEU A 53 24.93 -29.23 -1.79
CA LEU A 53 24.90 -30.55 -1.15
C LEU A 53 23.65 -30.76 -0.27
N LEU A 54 23.22 -29.73 0.48
CA LEU A 54 22.01 -29.78 1.27
C LEU A 54 20.76 -29.85 0.39
N GLY A 55 20.73 -29.16 -0.75
CA GLY A 55 19.66 -29.24 -1.75
C GLY A 55 19.49 -30.68 -2.28
N ILE A 56 20.59 -31.35 -2.62
CA ILE A 56 20.56 -32.76 -3.04
C ILE A 56 20.00 -33.65 -1.92
N LYS A 57 20.49 -33.45 -0.68
CA LYS A 57 20.04 -34.23 0.50
C LYS A 57 18.53 -34.05 0.75
N ASN A 58 18.01 -32.83 0.54
CA ASN A 58 16.60 -32.46 0.76
C ASN A 58 15.72 -32.78 -0.46
N ARG A 59 16.20 -33.54 -1.44
CA ARG A 59 15.48 -33.88 -2.69
C ARG A 59 15.03 -32.67 -3.52
N GLN A 60 15.78 -31.58 -3.44
CA GLN A 60 15.63 -30.38 -4.27
C GLN A 60 16.95 -30.08 -5.01
N PRO A 61 17.40 -30.97 -5.92
CA PRO A 61 18.73 -30.87 -6.51
C PRO A 61 18.88 -29.75 -7.54
N PHE A 62 17.79 -29.20 -8.07
CA PHE A 62 17.83 -28.23 -9.16
C PHE A 62 17.63 -26.80 -8.66
N ASP A 63 18.50 -26.35 -7.73
CA ASP A 63 18.56 -24.96 -7.31
C ASP A 63 19.74 -24.22 -7.99
N GLU A 64 19.77 -22.91 -7.82
CA GLU A 64 20.82 -22.05 -8.37
C GLU A 64 22.22 -22.40 -7.82
N CYS A 65 22.32 -22.79 -6.55
CA CYS A 65 23.58 -23.19 -5.93
C CYS A 65 24.13 -24.48 -6.54
N PHE A 66 23.26 -25.41 -6.89
CA PHE A 66 23.63 -26.66 -7.59
C PHE A 66 24.16 -26.36 -8.99
N LEU A 67 23.49 -25.52 -9.77
CA LEU A 67 23.97 -25.14 -11.11
C LEU A 67 25.33 -24.49 -11.07
N MET A 68 25.57 -23.57 -10.12
CA MET A 68 26.85 -22.92 -9.93
C MET A 68 27.94 -23.90 -9.47
N ALA A 69 27.60 -24.80 -8.54
CA ALA A 69 28.54 -25.82 -8.07
C ALA A 69 28.98 -26.77 -9.21
N VAL A 70 28.02 -27.26 -10.01
CA VAL A 70 28.33 -28.14 -11.16
C VAL A 70 29.19 -27.41 -12.19
N ALA A 71 28.81 -26.16 -12.54
CA ALA A 71 29.55 -25.38 -13.52
C ALA A 71 31.02 -25.11 -13.08
N THR A 72 31.19 -24.69 -11.82
CA THR A 72 32.52 -24.34 -11.31
C THR A 72 33.42 -25.57 -11.06
N VAL A 73 32.87 -26.65 -10.51
CA VAL A 73 33.60 -27.92 -10.36
C VAL A 73 33.95 -28.50 -11.73
N GLY A 74 33.04 -28.40 -12.70
CA GLY A 74 33.31 -28.82 -14.08
C GLY A 74 34.42 -28.01 -14.76
N ALA A 75 34.47 -26.69 -14.54
CA ALA A 75 35.57 -25.84 -15.02
C ALA A 75 36.91 -26.26 -14.42
N PHE A 76 36.95 -26.57 -13.13
CA PHE A 76 38.13 -27.12 -12.48
C PHE A 76 38.58 -28.48 -13.08
N ALA A 77 37.63 -29.35 -13.40
CA ALA A 77 37.90 -30.63 -14.03
C ALA A 77 38.45 -30.50 -15.46
N LEU A 78 38.13 -29.42 -16.17
CA LEU A 78 38.66 -29.08 -17.49
C LEU A 78 40.03 -28.37 -17.43
N GLY A 79 40.50 -27.96 -16.25
CA GLY A 79 41.71 -27.19 -16.06
C GLY A 79 41.56 -25.68 -16.10
N ASP A 80 40.32 -25.19 -16.26
CA ASP A 80 40.02 -23.75 -16.32
C ASP A 80 39.80 -23.16 -14.93
N TYR A 81 40.82 -23.23 -14.08
CA TYR A 81 40.76 -22.85 -12.66
C TYR A 81 40.40 -21.37 -12.46
N VAL A 82 40.95 -20.48 -13.29
CA VAL A 82 40.69 -19.02 -13.23
C VAL A 82 39.23 -18.74 -13.50
N GLU A 83 38.64 -19.35 -14.52
CA GLU A 83 37.25 -19.19 -14.88
C GLU A 83 36.31 -19.74 -13.79
N GLY A 84 36.61 -20.93 -13.25
CA GLY A 84 35.87 -21.51 -12.13
C GLY A 84 35.86 -20.61 -10.89
N CYS A 85 37.01 -20.01 -10.54
CA CYS A 85 37.10 -19.02 -9.47
C CYS A 85 36.35 -17.73 -9.81
N ALA A 86 36.45 -17.25 -11.05
CA ALA A 86 35.76 -16.05 -11.47
C ALA A 86 34.22 -16.19 -11.35
N VAL A 87 33.65 -17.29 -11.84
CA VAL A 87 32.21 -17.56 -11.75
C VAL A 87 31.71 -17.48 -10.31
N ILE A 88 32.37 -18.16 -9.37
CA ILE A 88 31.92 -18.19 -7.98
C ILE A 88 32.13 -16.84 -7.28
N ILE A 89 33.20 -16.09 -7.60
CA ILE A 89 33.44 -14.75 -7.08
C ILE A 89 32.35 -13.79 -7.56
N PHE A 90 32.06 -13.78 -8.87
CA PHE A 90 31.03 -12.91 -9.42
C PHE A 90 29.63 -13.28 -8.92
N TYR A 91 29.33 -14.56 -8.78
CA TYR A 91 28.10 -15.02 -8.13
C TYR A 91 27.97 -14.46 -6.72
N GLN A 92 29.02 -14.52 -5.90
CA GLN A 92 29.02 -13.97 -4.54
C GLN A 92 28.93 -12.44 -4.50
N ILE A 93 29.50 -11.74 -5.50
CA ILE A 93 29.31 -10.29 -5.68
C ILE A 93 27.83 -10.01 -5.93
N GLY A 94 27.19 -10.79 -6.80
CA GLY A 94 25.76 -10.71 -7.07
C GLY A 94 24.91 -10.92 -5.82
N GLU A 95 25.17 -11.97 -5.06
CA GLU A 95 24.49 -12.25 -3.79
C GLU A 95 24.67 -11.12 -2.77
N LEU A 96 25.87 -10.56 -2.68
CA LEU A 96 26.14 -9.41 -1.81
C LEU A 96 25.34 -8.17 -2.24
N PHE A 97 25.36 -7.87 -3.54
CA PHE A 97 24.62 -6.74 -4.10
C PHE A 97 23.11 -6.88 -3.88
N GLN A 98 22.57 -8.08 -4.13
CA GLN A 98 21.18 -8.44 -3.83
C GLN A 98 20.86 -8.19 -2.36
N GLY A 99 21.67 -8.75 -1.45
CA GLY A 99 21.43 -8.61 -0.01
C GLY A 99 21.44 -7.16 0.47
N VAL A 100 22.29 -6.31 -0.14
CA VAL A 100 22.34 -4.87 0.16
C VAL A 100 21.11 -4.16 -0.42
N ALA A 101 20.72 -4.45 -1.67
CA ALA A 101 19.58 -3.83 -2.34
C ALA A 101 18.25 -4.18 -1.66
N VAL A 102 18.03 -5.46 -1.35
CA VAL A 102 16.86 -5.92 -0.60
C VAL A 102 16.83 -5.32 0.81
N GLY A 103 17.98 -5.27 1.49
CA GLY A 103 18.11 -4.66 2.81
C GLY A 103 17.86 -3.14 2.79
N LYS A 104 18.20 -2.44 1.71
CA LYS A 104 17.89 -1.01 1.53
C LYS A 104 16.39 -0.81 1.27
N SER A 105 15.78 -1.62 0.43
CA SER A 105 14.34 -1.57 0.15
C SER A 105 13.52 -1.89 1.40
N ARG A 106 13.87 -2.93 2.14
CA ARG A 106 13.25 -3.23 3.44
C ARG A 106 13.44 -2.12 4.47
N ARG A 107 14.59 -1.45 4.50
CA ARG A 107 14.81 -0.31 5.40
C ARG A 107 14.03 0.93 5.01
N SER A 108 13.73 1.14 3.74
CA SER A 108 12.82 2.21 3.32
C SER A 108 11.38 1.95 3.78
N ILE A 109 10.98 0.67 3.88
CA ILE A 109 9.74 0.24 4.53
C ILE A 109 9.88 0.33 6.06
N SER A 110 11.02 -0.06 6.63
CA SER A 110 11.35 0.06 8.06
C SER A 110 11.55 1.51 8.55
N ALA A 111 11.83 2.46 7.66
CA ALA A 111 11.81 3.88 8.03
C ALA A 111 10.38 4.38 8.33
N LEU A 112 9.36 3.64 7.85
CA LEU A 112 7.99 3.75 8.32
C LEU A 112 7.80 3.06 9.68
N MET A 113 8.63 2.07 10.02
CA MET A 113 8.66 1.43 11.33
C MET A 113 9.36 2.30 12.40
N ASP A 114 10.13 3.32 11.99
CA ASP A 114 10.63 4.37 12.90
C ASP A 114 9.50 5.24 13.50
N ILE A 115 8.24 5.00 13.10
CA ILE A 115 7.08 5.62 13.77
C ILE A 115 6.72 4.94 15.09
N ARG A 116 7.25 3.75 15.39
CA ARG A 116 7.01 3.09 16.69
C ARG A 116 7.63 3.95 17.81
N PRO A 117 6.85 4.34 18.81
CA PRO A 117 7.39 4.98 20.01
C PRO A 117 8.16 3.96 20.84
N ASP A 118 9.31 4.38 21.38
CA ASP A 118 10.15 3.52 22.22
C ASP A 118 9.65 3.47 23.67
N TYR A 119 8.90 4.50 24.12
CA TYR A 119 8.39 4.63 25.48
C TYR A 119 7.13 5.52 25.53
N ALA A 120 6.40 5.43 26.63
CA ALA A 120 5.35 6.36 27.04
C ALA A 120 5.74 7.03 28.35
N ASN A 121 5.51 8.35 28.49
CA ASN A 121 5.68 9.04 29.77
C ASN A 121 4.34 9.01 30.52
N ILE A 122 4.32 8.48 31.73
CA ILE A 122 3.17 8.53 32.65
C ILE A 122 3.50 9.44 33.84
N GLU A 123 2.48 10.06 34.43
CA GLU A 123 2.64 10.90 35.60
C GLU A 123 2.65 10.01 36.87
N GLY A 124 3.83 9.82 37.48
CA GLY A 124 4.01 9.04 38.69
C GLY A 124 3.74 9.84 39.97
N GLU A 125 3.94 9.19 41.13
CA GLU A 125 3.74 9.83 42.42
C GLU A 125 4.61 11.10 42.58
N GLY A 126 3.97 12.23 42.88
CA GLY A 126 4.63 13.53 43.07
C GLY A 126 4.86 14.30 41.77
N GLY A 127 4.21 14.00 40.66
CA GLY A 127 4.27 14.74 39.40
C GLY A 127 5.57 14.52 38.60
N LYS A 128 6.37 13.51 38.93
CA LYS A 128 7.54 13.11 38.14
C LYS A 128 7.07 12.22 36.97
N LEU A 129 7.65 12.50 35.78
CA LEU A 129 7.43 11.66 34.61
C LEU A 129 8.23 10.36 34.75
N GLU A 130 7.55 9.24 34.59
CA GLU A 130 8.14 7.91 34.53
C GLU A 130 8.01 7.38 33.11
N GLN A 131 9.11 6.88 32.56
CA GLN A 131 9.11 6.24 31.23
C GLN A 131 8.81 4.76 31.39
N VAL A 132 7.74 4.32 30.73
CA VAL A 132 7.29 2.93 30.73
C VAL A 132 7.26 2.42 29.29
N ASP A 133 7.27 1.08 29.14
CA ASP A 133 7.02 0.47 27.83
C ASP A 133 5.57 0.76 27.42
N PRO A 134 5.30 1.20 26.18
CA PRO A 134 3.94 1.42 25.70
C PRO A 134 3.02 0.19 25.84
N ASP A 135 3.57 -1.03 25.79
CA ASP A 135 2.82 -2.27 25.98
C ASP A 135 2.30 -2.46 27.43
N GLU A 136 2.83 -1.71 28.39
CA GLU A 136 2.43 -1.76 29.81
C GLU A 136 1.36 -0.71 30.17
N VAL A 137 0.97 0.15 29.23
CA VAL A 137 0.03 1.25 29.46
C VAL A 137 -1.41 0.77 29.26
N GLU A 138 -2.22 0.83 30.32
CA GLU A 138 -3.63 0.45 30.30
C GLU A 138 -4.52 1.55 29.67
N ILE A 139 -5.70 1.15 29.17
CA ILE A 139 -6.72 2.07 28.65
C ILE A 139 -7.19 3.00 29.78
N GLY A 140 -7.28 4.30 29.46
CA GLY A 140 -7.69 5.34 30.41
C GLY A 140 -6.53 6.00 31.17
N THR A 141 -5.30 5.50 31.02
CA THR A 141 -4.10 6.09 31.60
C THR A 141 -3.82 7.45 30.96
N ILE A 142 -3.36 8.43 31.76
CA ILE A 142 -2.95 9.73 31.24
C ILE A 142 -1.46 9.67 30.93
N ILE A 143 -1.13 9.80 29.64
CA ILE A 143 0.24 9.90 29.15
C ILE A 143 0.58 11.36 28.88
N VAL A 144 1.84 11.72 29.04
CA VAL A 144 2.37 13.06 28.81
C VAL A 144 3.28 13.04 27.58
N VAL A 145 2.94 13.87 26.59
CA VAL A 145 3.71 13.97 25.34
C VAL A 145 4.36 15.34 25.25
N GLN A 146 5.69 15.37 25.34
CA GLN A 146 6.47 16.60 25.29
C GLN A 146 6.72 17.06 23.85
N PRO A 147 7.04 18.35 23.62
CA PRO A 147 7.48 18.80 22.29
C PRO A 147 8.69 18.01 21.78
N GLY A 148 8.60 17.55 20.54
CA GLY A 148 9.59 16.67 19.89
C GLY A 148 9.35 15.18 20.10
N GLU A 149 8.47 14.77 21.00
CA GLU A 149 8.11 13.37 21.23
C GLU A 149 6.99 12.89 20.31
N ARG A 150 6.91 11.59 20.13
CA ARG A 150 5.80 10.95 19.44
C ARG A 150 4.69 10.58 20.41
N VAL A 151 3.45 10.71 19.96
CA VAL A 151 2.28 10.18 20.67
C VAL A 151 2.40 8.66 20.71
N PRO A 152 2.52 8.03 21.90
CA PRO A 152 2.77 6.59 21.96
C PRO A 152 1.54 5.74 21.70
N ILE A 153 0.36 6.17 22.12
CA ILE A 153 -0.89 5.42 22.05
C ILE A 153 -2.01 6.36 21.65
N ASP A 154 -3.01 5.85 20.91
CA ASP A 154 -4.20 6.62 20.53
C ASP A 154 -4.98 7.08 21.77
N GLY A 155 -5.49 8.32 21.74
CA GLY A 155 -6.20 8.87 22.88
C GLY A 155 -6.88 10.19 22.62
N VAL A 156 -7.41 10.79 23.69
CA VAL A 156 -8.06 12.11 23.69
C VAL A 156 -7.26 13.06 24.55
N ILE A 157 -6.99 14.27 24.05
CA ILE A 157 -6.30 15.31 24.80
C ILE A 157 -7.19 15.77 25.97
N VAL A 158 -6.70 15.63 27.20
CA VAL A 158 -7.39 16.11 28.40
C VAL A 158 -6.89 17.50 28.81
N GLU A 159 -5.62 17.81 28.54
CA GLU A 159 -5.00 19.09 28.89
C GLU A 159 -3.92 19.46 27.87
N GLY A 160 -3.86 20.74 27.51
CA GLY A 160 -2.85 21.29 26.59
C GLY A 160 -3.40 21.64 25.21
N ALA A 161 -2.58 22.35 24.45
CA ALA A 161 -2.77 22.65 23.04
C ALA A 161 -1.42 22.62 22.34
N SER A 162 -1.38 22.09 21.14
CA SER A 162 -0.15 21.95 20.35
C SER A 162 -0.44 21.83 18.86
N THR A 163 0.63 21.71 18.09
CA THR A 163 0.60 21.38 16.67
C THR A 163 1.23 20.00 16.49
N LEU A 164 0.54 19.08 15.82
CA LEU A 164 1.00 17.73 15.55
C LEU A 164 1.49 17.60 14.11
N ASN A 165 2.67 17.04 13.92
CA ASN A 165 3.16 16.64 12.62
C ASN A 165 2.69 15.20 12.32
N THR A 166 1.81 15.06 11.34
CA THR A 166 1.23 13.80 10.89
C THR A 166 1.91 13.24 9.64
N ALA A 167 2.94 13.92 9.10
CA ALA A 167 3.55 13.60 7.80
C ALA A 167 4.06 12.16 7.69
N ALA A 168 4.52 11.57 8.80
CA ALA A 168 5.00 10.19 8.82
C ALA A 168 3.88 9.16 8.62
N LEU A 169 2.64 9.51 8.95
CA LEU A 169 1.47 8.65 8.85
C LEU A 169 0.65 8.94 7.59
N THR A 170 0.30 10.21 7.37
CA THR A 170 -0.61 10.62 6.29
C THR A 170 0.12 11.05 5.02
N GLY A 171 1.42 11.34 5.10
CA GLY A 171 2.19 11.93 4.01
C GLY A 171 1.90 13.42 3.78
N GLU A 172 1.05 14.05 4.59
CA GLU A 172 0.75 15.48 4.53
C GLU A 172 1.85 16.29 5.21
N SER A 173 2.33 17.34 4.54
CA SER A 173 3.37 18.21 5.09
C SER A 173 2.84 19.31 6.01
N LEU A 174 1.52 19.53 6.07
CA LEU A 174 0.91 20.56 6.90
C LEU A 174 0.65 20.01 8.30
N PRO A 175 1.20 20.61 9.36
CA PRO A 175 0.91 20.22 10.72
C PRO A 175 -0.56 20.53 11.10
N ARG A 176 -1.13 19.72 11.99
CA ARG A 176 -2.50 19.86 12.49
C ARG A 176 -2.48 20.48 13.89
N ASP A 177 -3.23 21.56 14.07
CA ASP A 177 -3.44 22.14 15.41
C ASP A 177 -4.44 21.29 16.20
N VAL A 178 -4.12 21.07 17.49
CA VAL A 178 -4.92 20.25 18.40
C VAL A 178 -5.04 20.91 19.78
N ARG A 179 -6.16 20.66 20.44
CA ARG A 179 -6.52 21.21 21.75
C ARG A 179 -7.24 20.19 22.62
N SER A 180 -7.49 20.53 23.87
CA SER A 180 -8.26 19.68 24.79
C SER A 180 -9.62 19.31 24.20
N GLY A 181 -9.95 18.01 24.25
CA GLY A 181 -11.13 17.41 23.66
C GLY A 181 -10.90 16.77 22.27
N ASP A 182 -9.79 17.09 21.59
CA ASP A 182 -9.48 16.51 20.28
C ASP A 182 -8.88 15.12 20.42
N GLU A 183 -9.18 14.24 19.44
CA GLU A 183 -8.56 12.92 19.33
C GLU A 183 -7.17 13.03 18.70
N VAL A 184 -6.23 12.28 19.25
CA VAL A 184 -4.88 12.13 18.74
C VAL A 184 -4.54 10.66 18.51
N ILE A 185 -3.74 10.44 17.47
CA ILE A 185 -3.31 9.11 17.04
C ILE A 185 -1.84 8.88 17.34
N SER A 186 -1.51 7.64 17.67
CA SER A 186 -0.13 7.22 17.89
C SER A 186 0.73 7.44 16.64
N GLY A 187 2.01 7.74 16.85
CA GLY A 187 2.99 7.98 15.79
C GLY A 187 3.08 9.42 15.28
N CYS A 188 2.12 10.31 15.59
CA CYS A 188 2.25 11.74 15.35
C CYS A 188 3.35 12.35 16.23
N VAL A 189 4.09 13.33 15.70
CA VAL A 189 5.12 14.04 16.46
C VAL A 189 4.53 15.34 17.02
N ASN A 190 4.60 15.50 18.33
CA ASN A 190 4.23 16.74 19.01
C ASN A 190 5.26 17.83 18.73
N MET A 191 4.82 19.01 18.23
CA MET A 191 5.74 20.05 17.76
C MET A 191 6.00 21.17 18.77
N SER A 192 5.00 21.59 19.55
CA SER A 192 5.10 22.86 20.28
C SER A 192 4.70 22.81 21.75
N GLY A 193 3.50 22.38 22.09
CA GLY A 193 2.96 22.42 23.46
C GLY A 193 3.08 21.07 24.18
N LEU A 194 3.02 21.07 25.51
CA LEU A 194 2.88 19.85 26.28
C LEU A 194 1.44 19.36 26.19
N LEU A 195 1.26 18.08 25.91
CA LEU A 195 -0.06 17.45 25.83
C LEU A 195 -0.20 16.37 26.91
N LYS A 196 -1.33 16.37 27.63
CA LYS A 196 -1.77 15.23 28.42
C LYS A 196 -2.89 14.52 27.67
N VAL A 197 -2.68 13.26 27.37
CA VAL A 197 -3.56 12.45 26.54
C VAL A 197 -4.05 11.27 27.36
N ARG A 198 -5.37 11.07 27.42
CA ARG A 198 -5.99 9.86 28.00
C ARG A 198 -6.06 8.79 26.93
N THR A 199 -5.43 7.66 27.16
CA THR A 199 -5.40 6.54 26.23
C THR A 199 -6.82 5.95 26.03
N THR A 200 -7.16 5.65 24.78
CA THR A 200 -8.44 5.04 24.39
C THR A 200 -8.29 3.60 23.91
N LYS A 201 -7.04 3.17 23.65
CA LYS A 201 -6.71 1.81 23.17
C LYS A 201 -5.49 1.29 23.91
N GLU A 202 -5.27 -0.02 23.87
CA GLU A 202 -3.99 -0.64 24.22
C GLU A 202 -2.97 -0.38 23.10
N PHE A 203 -1.67 -0.45 23.40
CA PHE A 203 -0.63 -0.21 22.40
C PHE A 203 -0.72 -1.16 21.20
N GLY A 204 -0.98 -2.44 21.43
CA GLY A 204 -1.18 -3.44 20.37
C GLY A 204 -2.33 -3.13 19.40
N GLU A 205 -3.35 -2.41 19.87
CA GLU A 205 -4.50 -1.96 19.07
C GLU A 205 -4.37 -0.52 18.56
N SER A 206 -3.25 0.15 18.88
CA SER A 206 -3.00 1.52 18.43
C SER A 206 -2.82 1.61 16.91
N THR A 207 -3.09 2.78 16.36
CA THR A 207 -2.94 3.06 14.92
C THR A 207 -1.53 2.71 14.41
N VAL A 208 -0.49 3.06 15.17
CA VAL A 208 0.90 2.71 14.82
C VAL A 208 1.10 1.19 14.76
N SER A 209 0.67 0.45 15.80
CA SER A 209 0.84 -1.01 15.83
C SER A 209 0.14 -1.69 14.66
N LYS A 210 -1.08 -1.27 14.32
CA LYS A 210 -1.81 -1.79 13.15
C LYS A 210 -1.10 -1.48 11.83
N ILE A 211 -0.60 -0.27 11.66
CA ILE A 211 0.18 0.10 10.46
C ILE A 211 1.43 -0.77 10.35
N LEU A 212 2.15 -0.98 11.46
CA LEU A 212 3.34 -1.81 11.49
C LEU A 212 3.04 -3.26 11.12
N ASP A 213 1.98 -3.82 11.70
CA ASP A 213 1.51 -5.18 11.40
C ASP A 213 1.10 -5.34 9.92
N LEU A 214 0.37 -4.37 9.36
CA LEU A 214 0.00 -4.34 7.95
C LEU A 214 1.23 -4.31 7.03
N VAL A 215 2.25 -3.51 7.38
CA VAL A 215 3.49 -3.40 6.60
C VAL A 215 4.32 -4.68 6.72
N GLU A 216 4.43 -5.25 7.91
CA GLU A 216 5.18 -6.49 8.15
C GLU A 216 4.53 -7.69 7.47
N ASN A 217 3.21 -7.82 7.56
CA ASN A 217 2.44 -8.91 6.96
C ASN A 217 2.15 -8.72 5.46
N SER A 218 2.37 -7.52 4.90
CA SER A 218 2.16 -7.24 3.46
C SER A 218 2.97 -8.14 2.52
N SER A 219 4.04 -8.78 3.04
CA SER A 219 4.87 -9.72 2.27
C SER A 219 4.25 -11.11 2.08
N MET A 220 3.13 -11.44 2.74
CA MET A 220 2.58 -12.81 2.74
C MET A 220 1.80 -13.16 1.48
N LYS A 221 1.12 -12.22 0.81
CA LYS A 221 0.40 -12.47 -0.44
C LYS A 221 1.23 -12.09 -1.65
N LYS A 222 1.74 -13.10 -2.36
CA LYS A 222 2.64 -12.94 -3.53
C LYS A 222 1.86 -12.59 -4.79
N ALA A 223 2.31 -11.58 -5.53
CA ALA A 223 1.79 -11.21 -6.84
C ALA A 223 1.76 -12.36 -7.85
N ARG A 224 0.89 -12.26 -8.85
CA ARG A 224 0.82 -13.26 -9.94
C ARG A 224 2.17 -13.40 -10.65
N ALA A 225 2.88 -12.27 -10.85
CA ALA A 225 4.20 -12.27 -11.44
C ALA A 225 5.23 -13.04 -10.58
N GLU A 226 5.19 -12.92 -9.24
CA GLU A 226 6.05 -13.69 -8.34
C GLU A 226 5.71 -15.18 -8.35
N ASN A 227 4.42 -15.53 -8.39
CA ASN A 227 3.95 -16.91 -8.51
C ASN A 227 4.35 -17.52 -9.87
N PHE A 228 4.29 -16.73 -10.95
CA PHE A 228 4.76 -17.15 -12.27
C PHE A 228 6.24 -17.51 -12.23
N ILE A 229 7.10 -16.67 -11.64
CA ILE A 229 8.54 -16.95 -11.54
C ILE A 229 8.81 -18.24 -10.75
N THR A 230 8.11 -18.44 -9.64
CA THR A 230 8.28 -19.68 -8.84
C THR A 230 7.89 -20.93 -9.65
N ARG A 231 6.80 -20.87 -10.44
CA ARG A 231 6.39 -21.97 -11.32
C ARG A 231 7.36 -22.14 -12.49
N PHE A 232 7.78 -21.03 -13.10
CA PHE A 232 8.73 -21.02 -14.20
C PHE A 232 10.04 -21.67 -13.79
N ALA A 233 10.63 -21.26 -12.66
CA ALA A 233 11.89 -21.81 -12.17
C ALA A 233 11.81 -23.33 -11.94
N ARG A 234 10.69 -23.83 -11.43
CA ARG A 234 10.47 -25.27 -11.18
C ARG A 234 10.52 -26.12 -12.45
N VAL A 235 10.11 -25.60 -13.60
CA VAL A 235 10.11 -26.30 -14.89
C VAL A 235 11.39 -25.98 -15.67
N TYR A 236 11.80 -24.72 -15.66
CA TYR A 236 12.92 -24.21 -16.41
C TYR A 236 14.26 -24.83 -15.98
N THR A 237 14.54 -24.90 -14.67
CA THR A 237 15.85 -25.39 -14.18
C THR A 237 16.11 -26.86 -14.54
N PRO A 238 15.18 -27.82 -14.34
CA PRO A 238 15.36 -29.18 -14.84
C PRO A 238 15.55 -29.24 -16.35
N ALA A 239 14.74 -28.50 -17.12
CA ALA A 239 14.84 -28.47 -18.58
C ALA A 239 16.22 -28.02 -19.07
N VAL A 240 16.77 -27.00 -18.42
CA VAL A 240 18.14 -26.51 -18.69
C VAL A 240 19.19 -27.55 -18.33
N CYS A 241 19.08 -28.23 -17.18
CA CYS A 241 20.00 -29.29 -16.80
C CYS A 241 20.03 -30.42 -17.82
N TYR A 242 18.86 -30.89 -18.26
CA TYR A 242 18.78 -31.91 -19.30
C TYR A 242 19.29 -31.40 -20.65
N GLY A 243 19.02 -30.13 -21.00
CA GLY A 243 19.56 -29.49 -22.19
C GLY A 243 21.11 -29.42 -22.18
N ALA A 244 21.69 -29.06 -21.04
CA ALA A 244 23.15 -29.05 -20.86
C ALA A 244 23.76 -30.47 -20.98
N LEU A 245 23.11 -31.48 -20.38
CA LEU A 245 23.54 -32.88 -20.54
C LEU A 245 23.47 -33.32 -22.01
N ALA A 246 22.38 -32.98 -22.69
CA ALA A 246 22.21 -33.26 -24.11
C ALA A 246 23.32 -32.58 -24.94
N LEU A 247 23.63 -31.32 -24.65
CA LEU A 247 24.69 -30.56 -25.32
C LEU A 247 26.09 -31.13 -25.04
N ALA A 248 26.33 -31.65 -23.84
CA ALA A 248 27.63 -32.27 -23.48
C ALA A 248 27.87 -33.59 -24.20
N PHE A 249 26.85 -34.40 -24.45
CA PHE A 249 27.02 -35.79 -24.91
C PHE A 249 26.50 -36.04 -26.33
N ILE A 250 25.39 -35.48 -26.78
CA ILE A 250 24.80 -35.79 -28.09
C ILE A 250 25.71 -35.35 -29.25
N PRO A 251 26.18 -34.08 -29.34
CA PRO A 251 26.98 -33.65 -30.47
C PRO A 251 28.32 -34.39 -30.58
N PRO A 252 29.11 -34.61 -29.50
CA PRO A 252 30.38 -35.36 -29.64
C PRO A 252 30.16 -36.83 -29.99
N ILE A 253 29.05 -37.47 -29.54
CA ILE A 253 28.71 -38.83 -29.94
C ILE A 253 28.36 -38.88 -31.44
N VAL A 254 27.59 -37.91 -31.93
CA VAL A 254 27.25 -37.83 -33.37
C VAL A 254 28.50 -37.60 -34.20
N LEU A 255 29.41 -36.72 -33.80
CA LEU A 255 30.69 -36.50 -34.49
C LEU A 255 31.52 -37.78 -34.53
N LEU A 256 31.59 -38.53 -33.42
CA LEU A 256 32.29 -39.81 -33.33
C LEU A 256 31.70 -40.83 -34.32
N LEU A 257 30.37 -40.93 -34.38
CA LEU A 257 29.65 -41.81 -35.33
C LEU A 257 29.89 -41.41 -36.79
N MET A 258 30.13 -40.10 -37.04
CA MET A 258 30.47 -39.58 -38.38
C MET A 258 31.98 -39.69 -38.70
N GLY A 259 32.78 -40.34 -37.85
CA GLY A 259 34.22 -40.50 -38.04
C GLY A 259 35.04 -39.22 -37.83
N GLN A 260 34.44 -38.20 -37.18
CA GLN A 260 35.12 -36.92 -36.85
C GLN A 260 35.64 -36.91 -35.39
N PRO A 261 36.66 -36.11 -35.07
CA PRO A 261 37.15 -36.00 -33.70
C PRO A 261 36.06 -35.42 -32.76
N ALA A 262 35.69 -36.19 -31.75
CA ALA A 262 34.56 -35.90 -30.86
C ALA A 262 34.72 -34.67 -29.95
N ARG A 263 35.96 -34.24 -29.63
CA ARG A 263 36.31 -33.07 -28.81
C ARG A 263 35.42 -32.91 -27.57
N PHE A 264 35.26 -33.95 -26.77
CA PHE A 264 34.36 -33.93 -25.59
C PHE A 264 34.60 -32.75 -24.65
N GLY A 265 35.85 -32.32 -24.45
CA GLY A 265 36.18 -31.18 -23.61
C GLY A 265 35.50 -29.90 -24.06
N ASP A 266 35.48 -29.61 -25.37
CA ASP A 266 34.86 -28.41 -25.91
C ASP A 266 33.33 -28.40 -25.69
N TRP A 267 32.68 -29.56 -25.86
CA TRP A 267 31.25 -29.71 -25.67
C TRP A 267 30.84 -29.65 -24.19
N VAL A 268 31.64 -30.23 -23.30
CA VAL A 268 31.46 -30.10 -21.84
C VAL A 268 31.63 -28.64 -21.43
N TYR A 269 32.65 -27.93 -21.92
CA TYR A 269 32.84 -26.51 -21.67
C TYR A 269 31.60 -25.67 -22.11
N ARG A 270 31.08 -25.92 -23.31
CA ARG A 270 29.84 -25.28 -23.81
C ARG A 270 28.65 -25.59 -22.91
N ALA A 271 28.48 -26.83 -22.45
CA ALA A 271 27.42 -27.23 -21.55
C ALA A 271 27.54 -26.55 -20.19
N LEU A 272 28.75 -26.38 -19.63
CA LEU A 272 28.97 -25.66 -18.39
C LEU A 272 28.69 -24.16 -18.55
N THR A 273 29.12 -23.55 -19.64
CA THR A 273 28.80 -22.15 -19.99
C THR A 273 27.29 -21.96 -20.12
N PHE A 274 26.59 -22.90 -20.79
CA PHE A 274 25.14 -22.90 -20.92
C PHE A 274 24.44 -22.98 -19.55
N LEU A 275 24.93 -23.77 -18.59
CA LEU A 275 24.40 -23.86 -17.24
C LEU A 275 24.55 -22.52 -16.50
N VAL A 276 25.69 -21.86 -16.57
CA VAL A 276 25.91 -20.55 -15.93
C VAL A 276 24.97 -19.49 -16.48
N ILE A 277 24.82 -19.40 -17.81
CA ILE A 277 23.90 -18.44 -18.45
C ILE A 277 22.46 -18.67 -18.01
N SER A 278 22.09 -19.89 -17.70
CA SER A 278 20.70 -20.29 -17.47
C SER A 278 20.14 -19.90 -16.10
N CYS A 279 20.95 -19.43 -15.14
CA CYS A 279 20.44 -19.02 -13.84
C CYS A 279 19.38 -17.89 -13.97
N PRO A 280 18.13 -18.05 -13.47
CA PRO A 280 17.11 -17.01 -13.55
C PRO A 280 17.28 -15.91 -12.49
N CYS A 281 18.50 -15.70 -11.95
CA CYS A 281 18.79 -14.84 -10.79
C CYS A 281 18.22 -13.42 -10.92
N ALA A 282 18.35 -12.80 -12.10
CA ALA A 282 17.83 -11.46 -12.38
C ALA A 282 16.31 -11.37 -12.18
N LEU A 283 15.54 -12.39 -12.55
CA LEU A 283 14.09 -12.43 -12.43
C LEU A 283 13.65 -12.68 -10.99
N VAL A 284 14.26 -13.68 -10.34
CA VAL A 284 13.90 -14.09 -8.97
C VAL A 284 14.09 -12.95 -7.98
N ILE A 285 15.03 -12.04 -8.25
CA ILE A 285 15.40 -10.93 -7.36
C ILE A 285 14.66 -9.65 -7.72
N SER A 286 14.70 -9.25 -9.00
CA SER A 286 14.22 -7.92 -9.39
C SER A 286 12.72 -7.77 -9.30
N ILE A 287 11.93 -8.85 -9.44
CA ILE A 287 10.48 -8.78 -9.42
C ILE A 287 9.94 -8.51 -8.01
N PRO A 288 10.28 -9.32 -6.96
CA PRO A 288 9.87 -8.98 -5.60
C PRO A 288 10.40 -7.61 -5.17
N LEU A 289 11.64 -7.28 -5.53
CA LEU A 289 12.24 -5.98 -5.20
C LEU A 289 11.46 -4.80 -5.81
N SER A 290 10.95 -4.95 -7.04
CA SER A 290 10.12 -3.93 -7.70
C SER A 290 8.80 -3.73 -6.95
N PHE A 291 8.13 -4.82 -6.53
CA PHE A 291 6.90 -4.74 -5.74
C PHE A 291 7.14 -4.14 -4.36
N PHE A 292 8.19 -4.55 -3.65
CA PHE A 292 8.57 -3.94 -2.38
C PHE A 292 8.88 -2.45 -2.55
N GLY A 293 9.57 -2.07 -3.63
CA GLY A 293 9.80 -0.67 -3.97
C GLY A 293 8.50 0.10 -4.21
N GLY A 294 7.53 -0.50 -4.91
CA GLY A 294 6.22 0.09 -5.17
C GLY A 294 5.38 0.26 -3.91
N ILE A 295 5.33 -0.77 -3.05
CA ILE A 295 4.64 -0.71 -1.75
C ILE A 295 5.28 0.36 -0.86
N GLY A 296 6.62 0.39 -0.74
CA GLY A 296 7.32 1.41 0.03
C GLY A 296 7.11 2.83 -0.51
N GLY A 297 7.08 2.99 -1.84
CA GLY A 297 6.77 4.27 -2.49
C GLY A 297 5.33 4.73 -2.26
N ALA A 298 4.35 3.81 -2.25
CA ALA A 298 2.96 4.09 -1.93
C ALA A 298 2.81 4.50 -0.47
N SER A 299 3.43 3.76 0.42
CA SER A 299 3.39 4.02 1.85
C SER A 299 3.99 5.38 2.22
N ALA A 300 5.08 5.82 1.57
CA ALA A 300 5.64 7.16 1.73
C ALA A 300 4.68 8.28 1.28
N CYS A 301 3.61 7.95 0.56
CA CYS A 301 2.53 8.87 0.17
C CYS A 301 1.27 8.72 1.05
N GLY A 302 1.34 7.99 2.17
CA GLY A 302 0.19 7.70 3.03
C GLY A 302 -0.80 6.68 2.43
N ILE A 303 -0.33 5.80 1.54
CA ILE A 303 -1.12 4.75 0.89
C ILE A 303 -0.55 3.39 1.31
N LEU A 304 -1.23 2.68 2.18
CA LEU A 304 -0.83 1.34 2.63
C LEU A 304 -1.41 0.27 1.71
N VAL A 305 -0.58 -0.62 1.22
CA VAL A 305 -0.98 -1.74 0.37
C VAL A 305 -0.60 -3.05 1.06
N LYS A 306 -1.58 -3.90 1.34
CA LYS A 306 -1.41 -5.14 2.12
C LYS A 306 -0.69 -6.29 1.40
N GLY A 307 -0.19 -6.08 0.20
CA GLY A 307 0.58 -7.09 -0.52
C GLY A 307 0.84 -6.78 -1.98
N SER A 308 1.83 -7.48 -2.56
CA SER A 308 2.19 -7.34 -3.96
C SER A 308 1.08 -7.76 -4.91
N THR A 309 0.23 -8.72 -4.51
CA THR A 309 -0.98 -9.10 -5.26
C THR A 309 -1.90 -7.91 -5.48
N TYR A 310 -2.22 -7.19 -4.40
CA TYR A 310 -3.14 -6.05 -4.46
C TYR A 310 -2.57 -4.87 -5.25
N LEU A 311 -1.24 -4.65 -5.17
CA LEU A 311 -0.59 -3.65 -6.01
C LEU A 311 -0.68 -4.04 -7.51
N GLU A 312 -0.56 -5.33 -7.85
CA GLU A 312 -0.72 -5.81 -9.22
C GLU A 312 -2.17 -5.68 -9.70
N GLU A 313 -3.15 -6.04 -8.87
CA GLU A 313 -4.58 -5.94 -9.18
C GLU A 313 -5.04 -4.50 -9.32
N LEU A 314 -4.54 -3.60 -8.46
CA LEU A 314 -4.77 -2.16 -8.57
C LEU A 314 -4.25 -1.59 -9.90
N ALA A 315 -3.13 -2.10 -10.42
CA ALA A 315 -2.63 -1.72 -11.75
C ALA A 315 -3.58 -2.12 -12.89
N ASP A 316 -4.30 -3.25 -12.72
CA ASP A 316 -5.24 -3.80 -13.69
C ASP A 316 -6.67 -3.30 -13.50
N THR A 317 -6.93 -2.50 -12.47
CA THR A 317 -8.25 -1.96 -12.17
C THR A 317 -8.74 -1.05 -13.30
N ARG A 318 -9.97 -1.33 -13.79
CA ARG A 318 -10.65 -0.61 -14.85
C ARG A 318 -12.04 -0.12 -14.46
N VAL A 319 -12.60 -0.67 -13.41
CA VAL A 319 -13.88 -0.26 -12.83
C VAL A 319 -13.63 0.13 -11.39
N VAL A 320 -14.08 1.33 -10.99
CA VAL A 320 -13.99 1.81 -9.62
C VAL A 320 -15.39 2.14 -9.15
N VAL A 321 -15.78 1.53 -8.05
CA VAL A 321 -17.07 1.72 -7.40
C VAL A 321 -16.85 2.45 -6.09
N PHE A 322 -17.65 3.46 -5.83
CA PHE A 322 -17.57 4.30 -4.63
C PHE A 322 -18.82 4.15 -3.79
N ASP A 323 -18.65 4.06 -2.49
CA ASP A 323 -19.71 4.54 -1.61
C ASP A 323 -19.80 6.06 -1.69
N LYS A 324 -20.99 6.62 -1.42
CA LYS A 324 -21.16 8.08 -1.41
C LYS A 324 -20.69 8.68 -0.09
N THR A 325 -21.32 8.24 1.01
CA THR A 325 -21.23 8.87 2.33
C THR A 325 -19.89 8.56 3.00
N GLY A 326 -19.20 9.59 3.52
CA GLY A 326 -17.88 9.39 4.13
C GLY A 326 -16.74 9.15 3.12
N THR A 327 -17.04 8.77 1.89
CA THR A 327 -16.07 8.45 0.82
C THR A 327 -15.91 9.60 -0.17
N LEU A 328 -16.94 9.92 -0.94
CA LEU A 328 -16.96 11.07 -1.86
C LEU A 328 -17.44 12.35 -1.19
N THR A 329 -18.16 12.22 -0.09
CA THR A 329 -18.67 13.29 0.75
C THR A 329 -18.05 13.22 2.15
N GLN A 330 -18.18 14.28 2.93
CA GLN A 330 -17.60 14.38 4.26
C GLN A 330 -18.32 13.53 5.32
N GLY A 331 -19.51 12.97 4.99
CA GLY A 331 -20.36 12.29 5.96
C GLY A 331 -20.94 13.24 7.02
N THR A 332 -20.78 14.54 6.81
CA THR A 332 -21.26 15.59 7.72
C THR A 332 -22.34 16.41 7.02
N PHE A 333 -23.50 16.46 7.66
CA PHE A 333 -24.59 17.31 7.20
C PHE A 333 -24.28 18.78 7.48
N LYS A 334 -24.50 19.65 6.49
CA LYS A 334 -24.39 21.10 6.63
C LYS A 334 -25.60 21.77 6.04
N VAL A 335 -26.02 22.88 6.65
CA VAL A 335 -26.99 23.78 6.05
C VAL A 335 -26.35 24.46 4.86
N VAL A 336 -26.78 24.09 3.65
CA VAL A 336 -26.23 24.60 2.37
C VAL A 336 -27.02 25.77 1.83
N LYS A 337 -28.28 25.91 2.25
CA LYS A 337 -29.15 27.02 1.84
C LYS A 337 -30.20 27.32 2.90
N VAL A 338 -30.45 28.60 3.12
CA VAL A 338 -31.47 29.12 4.00
C VAL A 338 -32.44 29.92 3.15
N CYS A 339 -33.72 29.60 3.22
CA CYS A 339 -34.76 30.25 2.39
C CYS A 339 -35.91 30.74 3.27
N PRO A 340 -35.83 31.96 3.82
CA PRO A 340 -36.93 32.55 4.54
C PRO A 340 -38.05 32.96 3.58
N VAL A 341 -39.30 33.09 4.10
CA VAL A 341 -40.40 33.72 3.36
C VAL A 341 -40.19 35.22 3.26
N GLU A 342 -40.96 35.90 2.37
CA GLU A 342 -40.89 37.36 2.22
C GLU A 342 -41.07 38.08 3.57
N GLY A 343 -40.12 38.97 3.90
CA GLY A 343 -40.08 39.71 5.16
C GLY A 343 -39.31 39.03 6.30
N GLY A 344 -38.82 37.77 6.13
CA GLY A 344 -37.93 37.09 7.06
C GLY A 344 -36.45 37.29 6.70
N THR A 345 -35.55 37.08 7.67
CA THR A 345 -34.10 37.07 7.45
C THR A 345 -33.53 35.64 7.60
N GLU A 346 -32.46 35.35 6.92
CA GLU A 346 -31.78 34.05 7.01
C GLU A 346 -31.37 33.76 8.46
N ASP A 347 -30.75 34.76 9.16
CA ASP A 347 -30.32 34.64 10.54
C ASP A 347 -31.47 34.32 11.49
N SER A 348 -32.64 34.97 11.34
CA SER A 348 -33.80 34.72 12.20
C SER A 348 -34.38 33.32 12.00
N LEU A 349 -34.33 32.80 10.76
CA LEU A 349 -34.82 31.46 10.43
C LEU A 349 -33.91 30.39 11.01
N VAL A 350 -32.57 30.57 10.88
CA VAL A 350 -31.56 29.66 11.44
C VAL A 350 -31.62 29.68 12.96
N GLU A 351 -31.76 30.87 13.58
CA GLU A 351 -31.86 31.01 15.04
C GLU A 351 -33.11 30.28 15.57
N ALA A 352 -34.28 30.49 14.97
CA ALA A 352 -35.50 29.80 15.39
C ALA A 352 -35.39 28.29 15.29
N ALA A 353 -34.82 27.78 14.19
CA ALA A 353 -34.60 26.36 13.99
C ALA A 353 -33.59 25.79 14.99
N ALA A 354 -32.46 26.48 15.21
CA ALA A 354 -31.39 26.04 16.12
C ALA A 354 -31.86 25.98 17.58
N LEU A 355 -32.67 26.97 18.01
CA LEU A 355 -33.24 26.98 19.35
C LEU A 355 -34.30 25.88 19.51
N ALA A 356 -35.18 25.65 18.53
CA ALA A 356 -36.13 24.54 18.58
C ALA A 356 -35.46 23.18 18.66
N GLU A 357 -34.36 22.97 17.92
CA GLU A 357 -33.56 21.75 17.85
C GLU A 357 -32.49 21.63 18.95
N SER A 358 -32.52 22.54 19.95
CA SER A 358 -31.43 22.65 20.95
C SER A 358 -31.15 21.36 21.73
N TRP A 359 -32.21 20.59 22.05
CA TRP A 359 -32.12 19.35 22.84
C TRP A 359 -31.91 18.10 21.99
N SER A 360 -32.13 18.16 20.70
CA SER A 360 -31.93 16.99 19.81
C SER A 360 -30.46 16.76 19.53
N LYS A 361 -30.06 15.48 19.54
CA LYS A 361 -28.73 15.00 19.15
C LYS A 361 -28.69 14.47 17.72
N HIS A 362 -29.78 14.62 16.98
CA HIS A 362 -29.85 14.15 15.61
C HIS A 362 -28.82 14.87 14.72
N PRO A 363 -28.14 14.21 13.77
CA PRO A 363 -27.14 14.86 12.90
C PRO A 363 -27.64 16.12 12.17
N ILE A 364 -28.90 16.13 11.75
CA ILE A 364 -29.56 17.30 11.16
C ILE A 364 -29.61 18.44 12.16
N SER A 365 -30.05 18.18 13.39
CA SER A 365 -30.13 19.18 14.47
C SER A 365 -28.74 19.75 14.81
N LEU A 366 -27.72 18.91 14.84
CA LEU A 366 -26.33 19.34 15.04
C LEU A 366 -25.86 20.27 13.90
N SER A 367 -26.23 19.97 12.66
CA SER A 367 -25.88 20.82 11.51
C SER A 367 -26.55 22.19 11.56
N ILE A 368 -27.79 22.27 12.04
CA ILE A 368 -28.53 23.52 12.22
C ILE A 368 -27.89 24.35 13.35
N LYS A 369 -27.57 23.71 14.47
CA LYS A 369 -26.85 24.36 15.59
C LYS A 369 -25.50 24.90 15.17
N ALA A 370 -24.73 24.13 14.38
CA ALA A 370 -23.45 24.56 13.82
C ALA A 370 -23.61 25.77 12.86
N ALA A 371 -24.67 25.80 12.06
CA ALA A 371 -24.95 26.92 11.16
C ALA A 371 -25.34 28.20 11.93
N TYR A 372 -25.96 28.06 13.09
CA TYR A 372 -26.25 29.19 13.97
C TYR A 372 -24.99 29.82 14.56
N GLY A 373 -24.00 29.00 14.91
CA GLY A 373 -22.65 29.44 15.29
C GLY A 373 -22.52 30.26 16.57
N LYS A 374 -23.61 30.36 17.37
CA LYS A 374 -23.66 31.06 18.66
C LYS A 374 -24.08 30.09 19.75
N ASP A 375 -23.72 30.43 21.01
CA ASP A 375 -24.18 29.66 22.16
C ASP A 375 -25.70 29.68 22.27
N ILE A 376 -26.29 28.51 22.49
CA ILE A 376 -27.74 28.35 22.63
C ILE A 376 -28.11 28.63 24.09
N ASP A 377 -28.85 29.72 24.32
CA ASP A 377 -29.41 30.01 25.62
C ASP A 377 -30.63 29.13 25.89
N ALA A 378 -30.43 28.10 26.70
CA ALA A 378 -31.45 27.13 27.07
C ALA A 378 -32.65 27.78 27.82
N ALA A 379 -32.48 28.95 28.45
CA ALA A 379 -33.57 29.66 29.15
C ALA A 379 -34.63 30.22 28.20
N ARG A 380 -34.30 30.40 26.92
CA ARG A 380 -35.20 30.86 25.88
C ARG A 380 -36.14 29.75 25.34
N VAL A 381 -35.86 28.47 25.69
CA VAL A 381 -36.51 27.28 25.09
C VAL A 381 -37.30 26.51 26.14
N THR A 382 -38.58 26.37 25.93
CA THR A 382 -39.48 25.56 26.81
C THR A 382 -40.36 24.65 25.95
N ASP A 383 -41.03 23.67 26.60
CA ASP A 383 -42.02 22.78 25.99
C ASP A 383 -41.50 22.09 24.71
N VAL A 384 -40.31 21.53 24.78
CA VAL A 384 -39.69 20.80 23.66
C VAL A 384 -40.33 19.43 23.51
N GLU A 385 -40.88 19.13 22.34
CA GLU A 385 -41.45 17.84 21.99
C GLU A 385 -40.82 17.32 20.68
N GLU A 386 -40.12 16.17 20.76
CA GLU A 386 -39.58 15.51 19.58
C GLU A 386 -40.57 14.50 19.01
N LEU A 387 -41.02 14.73 17.79
CA LEU A 387 -41.96 13.90 17.07
C LEU A 387 -41.23 12.96 16.12
N GLY A 388 -41.00 11.72 16.53
CA GLY A 388 -40.22 10.73 15.76
C GLY A 388 -40.64 10.65 14.29
N GLY A 389 -39.68 10.82 13.39
CA GLY A 389 -39.86 10.80 11.94
C GLY A 389 -40.58 12.02 11.36
N HIS A 390 -40.80 13.08 12.15
CA HIS A 390 -41.48 14.31 11.72
C HIS A 390 -40.63 15.56 11.96
N GLY A 391 -40.03 15.71 13.14
CA GLY A 391 -39.24 16.87 13.55
C GLY A 391 -39.49 17.24 15.01
N VAL A 392 -39.20 18.47 15.37
CA VAL A 392 -39.28 19.00 16.75
C VAL A 392 -40.20 20.20 16.80
N THR A 393 -40.96 20.32 17.89
CA THR A 393 -41.72 21.51 18.27
C THR A 393 -41.19 22.02 19.62
N ALA A 394 -41.06 23.34 19.76
CA ALA A 394 -40.61 23.96 21.00
C ALA A 394 -41.20 25.37 21.14
N LYS A 395 -41.33 25.87 22.36
CA LYS A 395 -41.58 27.29 22.60
C LYS A 395 -40.25 28.05 22.73
N VAL A 396 -39.99 28.95 21.81
CA VAL A 396 -38.81 29.82 21.77
C VAL A 396 -39.27 31.26 22.03
N ASP A 397 -38.79 31.87 23.11
CA ASP A 397 -39.24 33.21 23.54
C ASP A 397 -40.76 33.36 23.61
N GLY A 398 -41.43 32.31 24.05
CA GLY A 398 -42.90 32.24 24.17
C GLY A 398 -43.64 31.97 22.85
N LYS A 399 -43.00 31.89 21.70
CA LYS A 399 -43.57 31.55 20.40
C LYS A 399 -43.43 30.06 20.09
N LEU A 400 -44.47 29.46 19.53
CA LEU A 400 -44.39 28.06 19.10
C LEU A 400 -43.57 27.97 17.81
N VAL A 401 -42.43 27.32 17.88
CA VAL A 401 -41.55 27.03 16.73
C VAL A 401 -41.63 25.55 16.41
N ALA A 402 -41.87 25.22 15.16
CA ALA A 402 -41.80 23.84 14.67
C ALA A 402 -40.74 23.75 13.57
N ALA A 403 -39.82 22.81 13.72
CA ALA A 403 -38.78 22.50 12.73
C ALA A 403 -38.88 21.02 12.33
N GLY A 404 -39.06 20.73 11.04
CA GLY A 404 -39.21 19.36 10.59
C GLY A 404 -39.57 19.19 9.13
N ASN A 405 -39.99 17.98 8.76
CA ASN A 405 -40.32 17.65 7.38
C ASN A 405 -41.74 18.14 6.99
N ALA A 406 -42.09 17.97 5.71
CA ALA A 406 -43.42 18.37 5.19
C ALA A 406 -44.59 17.70 5.94
N ARG A 407 -44.38 16.49 6.52
CA ARG A 407 -45.43 15.80 7.30
C ARG A 407 -45.70 16.49 8.62
N LEU A 408 -44.68 17.08 9.26
CA LEU A 408 -44.90 17.92 10.46
C LEU A 408 -45.72 19.16 10.10
N MET A 409 -45.36 19.83 9.01
CA MET A 409 -46.10 21.02 8.55
C MET A 409 -47.55 20.70 8.22
N ALA A 410 -47.81 19.57 7.56
CA ALA A 410 -49.17 19.11 7.27
C ALA A 410 -49.99 18.83 8.55
N LYS A 411 -49.38 18.26 9.61
CA LYS A 411 -50.02 18.08 10.93
C LYS A 411 -50.41 19.40 11.57
N LEU A 412 -49.66 20.48 11.31
CA LEU A 412 -49.91 21.83 11.78
C LEU A 412 -50.90 22.60 10.85
N GLY A 413 -51.43 21.95 9.81
CA GLY A 413 -52.32 22.55 8.83
C GLY A 413 -51.68 23.53 7.87
N LEU A 414 -50.35 23.45 7.72
CA LEU A 414 -49.57 24.34 6.87
C LEU A 414 -49.23 23.68 5.53
N THR A 415 -49.41 24.45 4.45
CA THR A 415 -48.95 24.05 3.11
C THR A 415 -47.51 24.51 2.91
N VAL A 416 -46.63 23.60 2.50
CA VAL A 416 -45.24 23.90 2.17
C VAL A 416 -45.06 24.02 0.67
N PRO A 417 -44.14 24.87 0.19
CA PRO A 417 -43.81 24.95 -1.22
C PRO A 417 -43.15 23.63 -1.70
N ASP A 418 -43.42 23.25 -2.94
CA ASP A 418 -42.66 22.19 -3.60
C ASP A 418 -41.27 22.73 -3.95
N VAL A 419 -40.24 22.17 -3.32
CA VAL A 419 -38.87 22.64 -3.46
C VAL A 419 -38.10 21.68 -4.36
N PRO A 420 -37.79 22.03 -5.61
CA PRO A 420 -37.08 21.17 -6.54
C PRO A 420 -35.57 21.15 -6.24
N GLN A 421 -35.17 20.96 -4.99
CA GLN A 421 -33.78 20.93 -4.56
C GLN A 421 -33.40 19.57 -3.95
N THR A 422 -32.18 19.18 -4.16
CA THR A 422 -31.61 17.89 -3.73
C THR A 422 -30.99 18.02 -2.34
N GLY A 423 -31.62 17.43 -1.34
CA GLY A 423 -31.14 17.43 0.05
C GLY A 423 -32.27 17.16 1.04
N THR A 424 -31.95 17.15 2.32
CA THR A 424 -32.96 17.08 3.39
C THR A 424 -33.48 18.48 3.67
N ILE A 425 -34.79 18.65 3.48
CA ILE A 425 -35.46 19.93 3.72
C ILE A 425 -36.05 19.92 5.13
N VAL A 426 -35.63 20.89 5.93
CA VAL A 426 -36.24 21.21 7.24
C VAL A 426 -37.05 22.46 7.09
N HIS A 427 -38.38 22.30 7.10
CA HIS A 427 -39.33 23.40 7.11
C HIS A 427 -39.42 23.97 8.52
N VAL A 428 -39.59 25.27 8.61
CA VAL A 428 -39.71 25.98 9.89
C VAL A 428 -41.04 26.75 9.89
N ALA A 429 -41.79 26.63 10.98
CA ALA A 429 -43.01 27.41 11.23
C ALA A 429 -42.89 28.09 12.59
N ILE A 430 -43.40 29.32 12.68
CA ILE A 430 -43.44 30.15 13.91
C ILE A 430 -44.88 30.62 14.15
N ASP A 431 -45.40 30.34 15.33
CA ASP A 431 -46.79 30.67 15.73
C ASP A 431 -47.84 30.25 14.68
N GLY A 432 -47.72 29.05 14.15
CA GLY A 432 -48.63 28.50 13.16
C GLY A 432 -48.55 29.13 11.77
N LYS A 433 -47.49 29.91 11.47
CA LYS A 433 -47.23 30.48 10.15
C LYS A 433 -45.95 29.87 9.58
N TYR A 434 -45.97 29.53 8.30
CA TYR A 434 -44.78 29.05 7.62
C TYR A 434 -43.72 30.16 7.52
N ALA A 435 -42.53 29.92 8.03
CA ALA A 435 -41.43 30.90 8.11
C ALA A 435 -40.36 30.70 7.03
N GLY A 436 -40.24 29.47 6.48
CA GLY A 436 -39.24 29.16 5.47
C GLY A 436 -38.71 27.73 5.59
N TYR A 437 -37.61 27.47 4.92
CA TYR A 437 -36.94 26.15 5.01
C TYR A 437 -35.42 26.26 4.99
N LEU A 438 -34.79 25.26 5.58
CA LEU A 438 -33.35 25.01 5.54
C LEU A 438 -33.10 23.80 4.65
N LEU A 439 -32.16 23.92 3.71
CA LEU A 439 -31.69 22.80 2.92
C LEU A 439 -30.41 22.27 3.53
N ILE A 440 -30.41 21.00 3.89
CA ILE A 440 -29.31 20.32 4.52
C ILE A 440 -28.81 19.23 3.57
N SER A 441 -27.54 19.21 3.30
CA SER A 441 -26.90 18.23 2.42
C SER A 441 -25.59 17.76 3.01
N ASP A 442 -25.22 16.56 2.64
CA ASP A 442 -23.86 16.04 2.86
C ASP A 442 -22.93 16.72 1.86
N VAL A 443 -21.81 17.24 2.34
CA VAL A 443 -20.90 18.07 1.54
C VAL A 443 -19.91 17.20 0.79
N VAL A 444 -19.79 17.39 -0.51
CA VAL A 444 -18.77 16.76 -1.36
C VAL A 444 -17.38 17.16 -0.86
N LYS A 445 -16.45 16.19 -0.76
CA LYS A 445 -15.07 16.48 -0.40
C LYS A 445 -14.37 17.32 -1.48
N PRO A 446 -13.48 18.24 -1.11
CA PRO A 446 -12.89 19.19 -2.06
C PRO A 446 -12.23 18.56 -3.29
N HIS A 447 -11.60 17.39 -3.13
CA HIS A 447 -10.84 16.72 -4.17
C HIS A 447 -11.59 15.59 -4.89
N SER A 448 -12.87 15.34 -4.58
CA SER A 448 -13.64 14.22 -5.18
C SER A 448 -13.77 14.32 -6.69
N ALA A 449 -14.10 15.50 -7.22
CA ALA A 449 -14.19 15.71 -8.67
C ALA A 449 -12.81 15.52 -9.36
N GLN A 450 -11.74 16.01 -8.73
CA GLN A 450 -10.38 15.82 -9.21
C GLN A 450 -9.97 14.34 -9.19
N ALA A 451 -10.38 13.60 -8.16
CA ALA A 451 -10.15 12.16 -8.03
C ALA A 451 -10.78 11.39 -9.19
N ILE A 452 -12.07 11.63 -9.49
CA ILE A 452 -12.78 10.98 -10.61
C ILE A 452 -12.08 11.30 -11.95
N LYS A 453 -11.72 12.56 -12.18
CA LYS A 453 -10.98 12.96 -13.39
C LYS A 453 -9.61 12.28 -13.45
N GLY A 454 -8.87 12.24 -12.35
CA GLY A 454 -7.56 11.58 -12.25
C GLY A 454 -7.63 10.07 -12.50
N LEU A 455 -8.69 9.41 -12.04
CA LEU A 455 -8.93 7.98 -12.30
C LEU A 455 -9.17 7.70 -13.79
N LYS A 456 -9.98 8.53 -14.46
CA LYS A 456 -10.21 8.42 -15.90
C LYS A 456 -8.92 8.61 -16.69
N GLN A 457 -8.08 9.59 -16.31
CA GLN A 457 -6.74 9.80 -16.88
C GLN A 457 -5.80 8.63 -16.58
N ALA A 458 -5.89 8.04 -15.39
CA ALA A 458 -5.19 6.81 -15.04
C ALA A 458 -5.76 5.57 -15.76
N GLY A 459 -6.73 5.69 -16.68
CA GLY A 459 -7.26 4.64 -17.54
C GLY A 459 -8.29 3.75 -16.85
N VAL A 460 -9.03 4.26 -15.85
CA VAL A 460 -10.29 3.68 -15.38
C VAL A 460 -11.33 3.89 -16.49
N ARG A 461 -12.02 2.82 -16.84
CA ARG A 461 -13.02 2.80 -17.92
C ARG A 461 -14.40 3.23 -17.43
N LYS A 462 -14.72 2.88 -16.20
CA LYS A 462 -16.04 3.09 -15.61
C LYS A 462 -15.93 3.44 -14.14
N THR A 463 -16.61 4.50 -13.74
CA THR A 463 -16.81 4.90 -12.34
C THR A 463 -18.27 4.72 -11.97
N VAL A 464 -18.55 4.12 -10.81
CA VAL A 464 -19.89 3.81 -10.33
C VAL A 464 -20.05 4.35 -8.91
N MET A 465 -21.20 4.89 -8.56
CA MET A 465 -21.51 5.29 -7.18
C MET A 465 -22.67 4.44 -6.65
N LEU A 466 -22.52 3.89 -5.45
CA LEU A 466 -23.56 3.21 -4.71
C LEU A 466 -23.97 4.07 -3.51
N THR A 467 -25.27 4.25 -3.29
CA THR A 467 -25.76 5.05 -2.16
C THR A 467 -27.13 4.59 -1.67
N GLY A 468 -27.37 4.73 -0.36
CA GLY A 468 -28.71 4.59 0.23
C GLY A 468 -29.61 5.81 0.05
N ASP A 469 -29.08 6.92 -0.48
CA ASP A 469 -29.86 8.15 -0.69
C ASP A 469 -30.90 7.99 -1.80
N ALA A 470 -31.87 8.92 -1.78
CA ALA A 470 -32.89 9.00 -2.82
C ALA A 470 -32.29 9.35 -4.20
N GLU A 471 -32.95 8.86 -5.24
CA GLU A 471 -32.56 9.03 -6.66
C GLU A 471 -32.20 10.48 -7.05
N PRO A 472 -32.93 11.54 -6.67
CA PRO A 472 -32.59 12.93 -7.04
C PRO A 472 -31.25 13.38 -6.47
N VAL A 473 -30.90 12.96 -5.25
CA VAL A 473 -29.63 13.30 -4.57
C VAL A 473 -28.47 12.59 -5.26
N ALA A 474 -28.63 11.28 -5.49
CA ALA A 474 -27.62 10.47 -6.17
C ALA A 474 -27.31 11.01 -7.58
N LYS A 475 -28.34 11.37 -8.33
CA LYS A 475 -28.21 11.95 -9.68
C LYS A 475 -27.45 13.28 -9.65
N ALA A 476 -27.76 14.17 -8.71
CA ALA A 476 -27.09 15.47 -8.60
C ALA A 476 -25.59 15.31 -8.28
N VAL A 477 -25.26 14.51 -7.27
CA VAL A 477 -23.86 14.27 -6.87
C VAL A 477 -23.09 13.57 -8.00
N SER A 478 -23.70 12.58 -8.66
CA SER A 478 -23.08 11.89 -9.80
C SER A 478 -22.76 12.85 -10.95
N ALA A 479 -23.68 13.75 -11.28
CA ALA A 479 -23.47 14.75 -12.33
C ALA A 479 -22.39 15.77 -11.96
N GLU A 480 -22.37 16.24 -10.71
CA GLU A 480 -21.36 17.17 -10.19
C GLU A 480 -19.96 16.59 -10.25
N LEU A 481 -19.80 15.31 -9.87
CA LEU A 481 -18.50 14.62 -9.85
C LEU A 481 -18.09 14.04 -11.20
N GLY A 482 -19.00 13.96 -12.16
CA GLY A 482 -18.76 13.34 -13.46
C GLY A 482 -18.62 11.81 -13.39
N ILE A 483 -19.38 11.15 -12.52
CA ILE A 483 -19.45 9.69 -12.36
C ILE A 483 -20.30 9.11 -13.50
N ASP A 484 -19.91 7.95 -14.04
CA ASP A 484 -20.52 7.39 -15.24
C ASP A 484 -21.86 6.67 -14.96
N GLU A 485 -22.01 6.07 -13.78
CA GLU A 485 -23.21 5.32 -13.38
C GLU A 485 -23.45 5.46 -11.86
N TYR A 486 -24.68 5.44 -11.42
CA TYR A 486 -25.03 5.45 -9.99
C TYR A 486 -26.22 4.53 -9.71
N HIS A 487 -26.28 4.02 -8.49
CA HIS A 487 -27.40 3.25 -7.96
C HIS A 487 -27.82 3.85 -6.62
N ALA A 488 -29.10 4.22 -6.51
CA ALA A 488 -29.69 4.93 -5.39
C ALA A 488 -30.63 4.03 -4.58
N GLY A 489 -30.96 4.45 -3.35
CA GLY A 489 -31.92 3.75 -2.49
C GLY A 489 -31.51 2.36 -2.04
N LEU A 490 -30.21 2.07 -2.01
CA LEU A 490 -29.67 0.75 -1.71
C LEU A 490 -29.59 0.50 -0.21
N LEU A 491 -30.06 -0.65 0.24
CA LEU A 491 -29.74 -1.21 1.54
C LEU A 491 -28.36 -1.88 1.51
N PRO A 492 -27.73 -2.16 2.66
CA PRO A 492 -26.41 -2.80 2.70
C PRO A 492 -26.33 -4.11 1.90
N GLY A 493 -27.37 -4.93 1.93
CA GLY A 493 -27.45 -6.17 1.14
C GLY A 493 -27.50 -5.90 -0.36
N ASP A 494 -28.25 -4.87 -0.79
CA ASP A 494 -28.39 -4.51 -2.20
C ASP A 494 -27.07 -3.99 -2.79
N LYS A 495 -26.22 -3.33 -1.98
CA LYS A 495 -24.86 -2.94 -2.40
C LYS A 495 -24.04 -4.15 -2.79
N VAL A 496 -24.09 -5.22 -1.99
CA VAL A 496 -23.38 -6.48 -2.30
C VAL A 496 -23.87 -7.08 -3.61
N ASP A 497 -25.19 -7.14 -3.82
CA ASP A 497 -25.79 -7.67 -5.05
C ASP A 497 -25.40 -6.86 -6.29
N GLN A 498 -25.29 -5.54 -6.17
CA GLN A 498 -24.82 -4.68 -7.27
C GLN A 498 -23.35 -4.94 -7.59
N ILE A 499 -22.51 -5.11 -6.57
CA ILE A 499 -21.08 -5.48 -6.75
C ILE A 499 -20.96 -6.83 -7.46
N GLU A 500 -21.72 -7.84 -7.07
CA GLU A 500 -21.69 -9.15 -7.74
C GLU A 500 -22.06 -9.04 -9.23
N LYS A 501 -23.07 -8.22 -9.58
CA LYS A 501 -23.43 -7.95 -10.97
C LYS A 501 -22.30 -7.26 -11.73
N LEU A 502 -21.64 -6.27 -11.12
CA LEU A 502 -20.51 -5.56 -11.74
C LEU A 502 -19.29 -6.48 -11.91
N LEU A 503 -19.02 -7.37 -10.94
CA LEU A 503 -17.98 -8.39 -11.03
C LEU A 503 -18.23 -9.38 -12.17
N ALA A 504 -19.48 -9.82 -12.34
CA ALA A 504 -19.88 -10.71 -13.42
C ALA A 504 -19.80 -10.04 -14.81
N ALA A 505 -20.00 -8.72 -14.88
CA ALA A 505 -19.99 -7.96 -16.14
C ALA A 505 -18.59 -7.45 -16.56
N LYS A 506 -17.56 -7.60 -15.72
CA LYS A 506 -16.20 -7.14 -16.04
C LYS A 506 -15.55 -8.00 -17.13
N LYS A 507 -14.69 -7.41 -17.94
CA LYS A 507 -13.95 -8.16 -18.96
C LYS A 507 -12.87 -9.06 -18.33
N PRO A 508 -12.49 -10.16 -19.00
CA PRO A 508 -11.35 -10.97 -18.55
C PRO A 508 -10.10 -10.12 -18.33
N LYS A 509 -9.41 -10.32 -17.21
CA LYS A 509 -8.21 -9.56 -16.76
C LYS A 509 -8.46 -8.12 -16.30
N GLU A 510 -9.67 -7.58 -16.39
CA GLU A 510 -10.01 -6.32 -15.71
C GLU A 510 -10.28 -6.58 -14.23
N MET A 511 -9.84 -5.68 -13.36
CA MET A 511 -10.11 -5.71 -11.93
C MET A 511 -11.10 -4.60 -11.57
N LEU A 512 -11.92 -4.87 -10.55
CA LEU A 512 -12.87 -3.96 -9.96
C LEU A 512 -12.40 -3.58 -8.56
N ALA A 513 -12.26 -2.27 -8.30
CA ALA A 513 -12.02 -1.75 -6.98
C ALA A 513 -13.30 -1.16 -6.38
N PHE A 514 -13.50 -1.36 -5.09
CA PHE A 514 -14.51 -0.67 -4.30
C PHE A 514 -13.83 0.25 -3.29
N VAL A 515 -14.36 1.46 -3.14
CA VAL A 515 -13.86 2.49 -2.23
C VAL A 515 -14.97 2.82 -1.22
N GLY A 516 -14.68 2.67 0.06
CA GLY A 516 -15.63 2.93 1.15
C GLY A 516 -14.94 3.45 2.40
N ASP A 517 -15.71 3.93 3.38
CA ASP A 517 -15.23 4.36 4.70
C ASP A 517 -15.10 3.19 5.69
N GLY A 518 -15.65 2.06 5.36
CA GLY A 518 -15.38 0.74 5.90
C GLY A 518 -16.22 0.23 7.05
N ILE A 519 -16.97 1.04 7.79
CA ILE A 519 -17.76 0.53 8.92
C ILE A 519 -18.94 -0.30 8.39
N ASN A 520 -19.68 0.25 7.43
CA ASN A 520 -20.85 -0.40 6.85
C ASN A 520 -20.51 -1.22 5.59
N ASP A 521 -19.36 -0.99 4.99
CA ASP A 521 -18.97 -1.53 3.70
C ASP A 521 -17.98 -2.72 3.79
N ALA A 522 -17.59 -3.15 4.98
CA ALA A 522 -16.68 -4.29 5.19
C ALA A 522 -17.09 -5.56 4.40
N PRO A 523 -18.39 -5.94 4.32
CA PRO A 523 -18.82 -7.07 3.51
C PRO A 523 -18.58 -6.87 2.00
N VAL A 524 -18.63 -5.64 1.53
CA VAL A 524 -18.38 -5.28 0.13
C VAL A 524 -16.88 -5.24 -0.15
N LEU A 525 -16.09 -4.59 0.74
CA LEU A 525 -14.63 -4.48 0.64
C LEU A 525 -13.94 -5.85 0.50
N SER A 526 -14.43 -6.86 1.23
CA SER A 526 -13.87 -8.21 1.20
C SER A 526 -14.23 -9.05 -0.04
N ARG A 527 -15.21 -8.62 -0.84
CA ARG A 527 -15.71 -9.38 -2.00
C ARG A 527 -15.18 -8.91 -3.34
N VAL A 528 -14.69 -7.69 -3.43
CA VAL A 528 -14.15 -7.11 -4.66
C VAL A 528 -12.72 -7.62 -4.92
N ASP A 529 -12.21 -7.36 -6.14
CA ASP A 529 -10.81 -7.69 -6.44
C ASP A 529 -9.83 -6.83 -5.62
N VAL A 530 -10.17 -5.54 -5.38
CA VAL A 530 -9.38 -4.62 -4.54
C VAL A 530 -10.32 -3.78 -3.69
N GLY A 531 -10.32 -4.03 -2.39
CA GLY A 531 -11.00 -3.18 -1.41
C GLY A 531 -10.11 -2.00 -0.99
N ILE A 532 -10.61 -0.78 -1.09
CA ILE A 532 -9.89 0.46 -0.70
C ILE A 532 -10.67 1.12 0.43
N ALA A 533 -10.04 1.24 1.60
CA ALA A 533 -10.59 1.98 2.73
C ALA A 533 -10.06 3.41 2.75
N MET A 534 -10.94 4.37 3.03
CA MET A 534 -10.59 5.77 3.19
C MET A 534 -10.62 6.18 4.65
N GLY A 535 -9.77 7.16 5.02
CA GLY A 535 -9.80 7.76 6.35
C GLY A 535 -9.52 6.79 7.48
N ALA A 536 -8.51 5.92 7.34
CA ALA A 536 -8.19 4.82 8.25
C ALA A 536 -8.02 5.19 9.73
N LEU A 537 -8.03 6.48 10.04
CA LEU A 537 -7.87 6.99 11.41
C LEU A 537 -9.11 6.78 12.29
N GLY A 538 -10.21 6.23 11.74
CA GLY A 538 -11.49 6.09 12.46
C GLY A 538 -12.11 4.69 12.52
N SER A 539 -11.72 3.72 11.69
CA SER A 539 -12.39 2.41 11.63
C SER A 539 -11.44 1.23 11.51
N ASP A 540 -11.25 0.53 12.62
CA ASP A 540 -10.45 -0.71 12.67
C ASP A 540 -11.01 -1.79 11.74
N ALA A 541 -12.34 -1.91 11.65
CA ALA A 541 -13.00 -2.88 10.77
C ALA A 541 -12.72 -2.60 9.28
N ALA A 542 -12.61 -1.32 8.88
CA ALA A 542 -12.25 -0.93 7.53
C ALA A 542 -10.82 -1.31 7.20
N ILE A 543 -9.91 -0.99 8.12
CA ILE A 543 -8.49 -1.34 7.98
C ILE A 543 -8.35 -2.85 7.79
N GLU A 544 -9.06 -3.66 8.56
CA GLU A 544 -8.97 -5.11 8.49
C GLU A 544 -9.54 -5.68 7.18
N ALA A 545 -10.68 -5.16 6.73
CA ALA A 545 -11.39 -5.66 5.54
C ALA A 545 -10.78 -5.22 4.20
N ALA A 546 -10.12 -4.06 4.14
CA ALA A 546 -9.58 -3.51 2.90
C ALA A 546 -8.20 -4.09 2.55
N ASP A 547 -7.87 -4.07 1.26
CA ASP A 547 -6.58 -4.47 0.69
C ASP A 547 -5.62 -3.30 0.53
N VAL A 548 -6.17 -2.11 0.36
CA VAL A 548 -5.47 -0.82 0.27
C VAL A 548 -6.13 0.14 1.24
N VAL A 549 -5.32 0.86 2.01
CA VAL A 549 -5.79 1.80 3.02
C VAL A 549 -5.20 3.17 2.74
N LEU A 550 -6.03 4.18 2.60
CA LEU A 550 -5.62 5.58 2.52
C LEU A 550 -5.59 6.15 3.93
N MET A 551 -4.44 6.62 4.37
CA MET A 551 -4.23 7.10 5.74
C MET A 551 -4.92 8.43 6.03
N ASP A 552 -5.07 9.25 4.99
CA ASP A 552 -5.86 10.47 5.01
C ASP A 552 -7.20 10.27 4.29
N ASP A 553 -8.02 11.28 4.37
CA ASP A 553 -9.37 11.26 3.81
C ASP A 553 -9.45 11.92 2.42
N ASP A 554 -8.32 11.89 1.66
CA ASP A 554 -8.23 12.49 0.32
C ASP A 554 -8.47 11.46 -0.80
N PRO A 555 -9.62 11.51 -1.51
CA PRO A 555 -9.92 10.60 -2.61
C PRO A 555 -8.97 10.75 -3.81
N ALA A 556 -8.25 11.87 -3.96
CA ALA A 556 -7.27 12.04 -5.05
C ALA A 556 -6.10 11.05 -4.96
N LYS A 557 -5.81 10.52 -3.76
CA LYS A 557 -4.77 9.50 -3.56
C LYS A 557 -5.08 8.15 -4.21
N ILE A 558 -6.34 7.84 -4.51
CA ILE A 558 -6.70 6.62 -5.26
C ILE A 558 -6.06 6.64 -6.65
N ALA A 559 -6.15 7.77 -7.35
CA ALA A 559 -5.52 7.93 -8.65
C ALA A 559 -3.98 7.83 -8.58
N LEU A 560 -3.38 8.37 -7.50
CA LEU A 560 -1.94 8.24 -7.24
C LEU A 560 -1.55 6.78 -6.98
N ALA A 561 -2.32 6.05 -6.17
CA ALA A 561 -2.12 4.63 -5.90
C ALA A 561 -2.10 3.81 -7.19
N MET A 562 -3.05 4.04 -8.09
CA MET A 562 -3.12 3.38 -9.39
C MET A 562 -1.92 3.72 -10.30
N ARG A 563 -1.45 4.98 -10.29
CA ARG A 563 -0.25 5.38 -11.04
C ARG A 563 1.00 4.68 -10.52
N ILE A 564 1.17 4.60 -9.20
CA ILE A 564 2.27 3.87 -8.55
C ILE A 564 2.21 2.39 -8.93
N ALA A 565 1.05 1.77 -8.81
CA ALA A 565 0.82 0.37 -9.15
C ALA A 565 1.19 0.06 -10.61
N ARG A 566 0.73 0.86 -11.57
CA ARG A 566 1.04 0.70 -13.00
C ARG A 566 2.51 0.90 -13.32
N ARG A 567 3.13 1.90 -12.70
CA ARG A 567 4.58 2.11 -12.85
C ARG A 567 5.37 0.92 -12.33
N THR A 568 5.01 0.41 -11.15
CA THR A 568 5.64 -0.78 -10.56
C THR A 568 5.51 -1.97 -11.48
N LYS A 569 4.30 -2.26 -11.96
CA LYS A 569 4.04 -3.33 -12.91
C LYS A 569 4.82 -3.16 -14.21
N SER A 570 4.91 -1.95 -14.73
CA SER A 570 5.72 -1.65 -15.95
C SER A 570 7.20 -1.97 -15.72
N ILE A 571 7.76 -1.60 -14.57
CA ILE A 571 9.16 -1.92 -14.20
C ILE A 571 9.36 -3.43 -14.13
N VAL A 572 8.42 -4.16 -13.52
CA VAL A 572 8.46 -5.63 -13.45
C VAL A 572 8.50 -6.23 -14.86
N TYR A 573 7.61 -5.81 -15.76
CA TYR A 573 7.61 -6.31 -17.14
C TYR A 573 8.88 -5.93 -17.92
N GLN A 574 9.42 -4.72 -17.73
CA GLN A 574 10.71 -4.32 -18.30
C GLN A 574 11.81 -5.28 -17.88
N ASN A 575 11.90 -5.61 -16.59
CA ASN A 575 12.90 -6.53 -16.07
C ASN A 575 12.72 -7.95 -16.62
N ILE A 576 11.47 -8.44 -16.73
CA ILE A 576 11.17 -9.76 -17.30
C ILE A 576 11.63 -9.82 -18.76
N VAL A 577 11.19 -8.89 -19.59
CA VAL A 577 11.52 -8.88 -21.03
C VAL A 577 13.01 -8.72 -21.25
N PHE A 578 13.65 -7.78 -20.55
CA PHE A 578 15.08 -7.53 -20.65
C PHE A 578 15.91 -8.76 -20.25
N ALA A 579 15.63 -9.35 -19.09
CA ALA A 579 16.37 -10.51 -18.62
C ALA A 579 16.19 -11.74 -19.54
N LEU A 580 14.95 -12.02 -19.97
CA LEU A 580 14.68 -13.15 -20.85
C LEU A 580 15.31 -12.97 -22.24
N ALA A 581 15.26 -11.76 -22.81
CA ALA A 581 15.82 -11.48 -24.13
C ALA A 581 17.35 -11.67 -24.15
N ILE A 582 18.05 -11.08 -23.15
CA ILE A 582 19.52 -11.24 -23.08
C ILE A 582 19.88 -12.71 -22.81
N LYS A 583 19.18 -13.40 -21.89
CA LYS A 583 19.43 -14.81 -21.61
C LYS A 583 19.23 -15.69 -22.85
N ALA A 584 18.13 -15.51 -23.59
CA ALA A 584 17.88 -16.26 -24.81
C ALA A 584 19.00 -16.05 -25.84
N ALA A 585 19.45 -14.81 -26.04
CA ALA A 585 20.55 -14.50 -26.93
C ALA A 585 21.88 -15.15 -26.48
N CYS A 586 22.21 -15.03 -25.18
CA CYS A 586 23.45 -15.62 -24.63
C CYS A 586 23.42 -17.16 -24.63
N LEU A 587 22.25 -17.79 -24.38
CA LEU A 587 22.10 -19.25 -24.46
C LEU A 587 22.32 -19.75 -25.89
N LEU A 588 21.79 -19.05 -26.88
CA LEU A 588 22.02 -19.37 -28.29
C LEU A 588 23.50 -19.25 -28.66
N LEU A 589 24.15 -18.15 -28.26
CA LEU A 589 25.59 -17.94 -28.49
C LEU A 589 26.44 -18.99 -27.76
N GLY A 590 26.05 -19.38 -26.54
CA GLY A 590 26.72 -20.46 -25.77
C GLY A 590 26.61 -21.82 -26.44
N ALA A 591 25.43 -22.18 -26.91
CA ALA A 591 25.20 -23.45 -27.64
C ALA A 591 26.00 -23.51 -28.95
N LEU A 592 26.14 -22.38 -29.66
CA LEU A 592 26.94 -22.24 -30.86
C LEU A 592 28.47 -22.24 -30.58
N GLY A 593 28.88 -22.12 -29.30
CA GLY A 593 30.28 -22.06 -28.89
C GLY A 593 30.95 -20.71 -29.15
N ILE A 594 30.17 -19.65 -29.39
CA ILE A 594 30.66 -18.28 -29.57
C ILE A 594 30.83 -17.57 -28.21
N ALA A 595 29.92 -17.84 -27.27
CA ALA A 595 29.98 -17.27 -25.93
C ALA A 595 30.99 -18.04 -25.07
N ASN A 596 31.84 -17.30 -24.38
CA ASN A 596 32.76 -17.80 -23.36
C ASN A 596 32.18 -17.60 -21.95
N MET A 597 32.89 -18.09 -20.93
CA MET A 597 32.44 -17.98 -19.53
C MET A 597 32.28 -16.53 -19.05
N TRP A 598 33.01 -15.56 -19.60
CA TRP A 598 32.87 -14.14 -19.25
C TRP A 598 31.53 -13.54 -19.75
N VAL A 599 31.10 -13.94 -20.96
CA VAL A 599 29.77 -13.60 -21.47
C VAL A 599 28.69 -14.23 -20.59
N ALA A 600 28.90 -15.47 -20.13
CA ALA A 600 27.97 -16.13 -19.22
C ALA A 600 27.83 -15.39 -17.89
N ILE A 601 28.95 -14.99 -17.29
CA ILE A 601 28.97 -14.20 -16.06
C ILE A 601 28.23 -12.86 -16.24
N PHE A 602 28.48 -12.16 -17.36
CA PHE A 602 27.77 -10.91 -17.66
C PHE A 602 26.28 -11.14 -17.86
N ALA A 603 25.87 -12.20 -18.55
CA ALA A 603 24.47 -12.55 -18.78
C ALA A 603 23.73 -12.91 -17.49
N ASP A 604 24.42 -13.36 -16.46
CA ASP A 604 23.83 -13.67 -15.16
C ASP A 604 23.93 -12.48 -14.19
N VAL A 605 25.13 -12.14 -13.77
CA VAL A 605 25.36 -11.11 -12.74
C VAL A 605 25.15 -9.70 -13.26
N GLY A 606 25.63 -9.38 -14.46
CA GLY A 606 25.48 -8.05 -15.06
C GLY A 606 24.01 -7.69 -15.30
N VAL A 607 23.25 -8.61 -15.88
CA VAL A 607 21.81 -8.43 -16.11
C VAL A 607 21.04 -8.31 -14.81
N MET A 608 21.41 -9.10 -13.78
CA MET A 608 20.81 -9.00 -12.45
C MET A 608 21.04 -7.62 -11.83
N VAL A 609 22.26 -7.10 -11.87
CA VAL A 609 22.58 -5.75 -11.33
C VAL A 609 21.75 -4.68 -12.05
N LEU A 610 21.65 -4.72 -13.37
CA LEU A 610 20.85 -3.77 -14.15
C LEU A 610 19.36 -3.88 -13.82
N ALA A 611 18.82 -5.09 -13.68
CA ALA A 611 17.44 -5.33 -13.31
C ALA A 611 17.12 -4.82 -11.89
N VAL A 612 18.05 -5.03 -10.94
CA VAL A 612 17.93 -4.50 -9.56
C VAL A 612 17.97 -2.98 -9.56
N LEU A 613 18.86 -2.34 -10.31
CA LEU A 613 18.90 -0.88 -10.44
C LEU A 613 17.61 -0.34 -11.05
N ASN A 614 17.05 -1.01 -12.06
CA ASN A 614 15.74 -0.62 -12.61
C ASN A 614 14.62 -0.79 -11.58
N ALA A 615 14.64 -1.87 -10.79
CA ALA A 615 13.65 -2.13 -9.73
C ALA A 615 13.63 -1.03 -8.66
N THR A 616 14.80 -0.45 -8.29
CA THR A 616 14.86 0.64 -7.30
C THR A 616 14.10 1.91 -7.74
N ARG A 617 13.81 2.08 -9.04
CA ARG A 617 13.01 3.21 -9.56
C ARG A 617 11.57 3.17 -9.06
N ALA A 618 11.08 2.01 -8.60
CA ALA A 618 9.73 1.90 -8.02
C ALA A 618 9.59 2.65 -6.69
N LEU A 619 10.69 2.86 -5.96
CA LEU A 619 10.70 3.63 -4.71
C LEU A 619 10.48 5.14 -4.91
N TYR A 620 10.79 5.68 -6.10
CA TYR A 620 10.76 7.12 -6.33
C TYR A 620 9.42 7.56 -6.90
N THR A 621 8.53 8.09 -6.05
CA THR A 621 7.15 8.49 -6.40
C THR A 621 6.99 9.99 -6.66
N LYS A 622 8.00 10.85 -6.33
CA LYS A 622 7.91 12.32 -6.44
C LYS A 622 7.36 12.81 -7.79
N ASN A 623 7.79 12.21 -8.91
CA ASN A 623 7.33 12.60 -10.25
C ASN A 623 5.88 12.16 -10.57
N LEU A 624 5.25 11.36 -9.71
CA LEU A 624 3.87 10.91 -9.86
C LEU A 624 2.89 11.78 -9.06
N ILE A 625 3.38 12.49 -8.06
CA ILE A 625 2.60 13.41 -7.23
C ILE A 625 2.31 14.70 -8.01
N GLN A 626 3.25 15.15 -8.85
CA GLN A 626 3.16 16.40 -9.62
C GLN A 626 2.34 16.30 -10.92
N LYS A 627 1.91 15.14 -11.31
CA LYS A 627 1.06 14.87 -12.49
C LYS A 627 -0.36 14.54 -12.07
#